data_353e740ebf7c144f3595a6b9c44eb166
#
_entry.id   353e740ebf7c144f3595a6b9c44eb166
#
_cell.length_a   1.000
_cell.length_b   1.000
_cell.length_c   1.000
_cell.angle_alpha   90.00
_cell.angle_beta   90.00
_cell.angle_gamma   90.00
#
_symmetry.space_group_name_H-M   'P 1'
#
loop_
_entity.id
_entity.type
_entity.pdbx_description
1 polymer ?
#
loop_
_entity_poly.entity_id
_entity_poly.type
_entity_poly.pdbx_seq_one_letter_code
_entity_poly.pdbx_strand_id
1 'polypeptide(L)'
;MSREYEAVYIFDSALEDAAINEKITKHHALLGSTEEIKVDHWGRRQLAYKIGTKESGYYVVARFHAEGPVLPEYERSLRLDGGVVRYLITVHEQNRV
;
A
#
# COMPACT_ATOMS: atom_id res chain seq x y z
N MET A 1 -13.16 16.66 2.57
CA MET A 1 -12.62 16.44 3.91
C MET A 1 -11.71 15.23 3.89
N SER A 2 -10.50 15.39 4.39
CA SER A 2 -9.55 14.28 4.34
C SER A 2 -9.73 13.36 5.53
N ARG A 3 -9.36 12.11 5.33
CA ARG A 3 -9.36 11.10 6.37
C ARG A 3 -8.01 10.42 6.39
N GLU A 4 -7.70 9.83 7.52
CA GLU A 4 -6.49 9.04 7.63
C GLU A 4 -6.79 7.60 7.24
N TYR A 5 -5.94 7.05 6.38
CA TYR A 5 -6.08 5.68 5.91
C TYR A 5 -4.82 4.90 6.22
N GLU A 6 -5.00 3.61 6.36
CA GLU A 6 -3.88 2.70 6.45
C GLU A 6 -3.98 1.72 5.30
N ALA A 7 -2.89 1.56 4.58
CA ALA A 7 -2.83 0.63 3.46
C ALA A 7 -1.76 -0.39 3.74
N VAL A 8 -2.09 -1.65 3.51
CA VAL A 8 -1.12 -2.74 3.59
C VAL A 8 -0.94 -3.25 2.18
N TYR A 9 0.31 -3.25 1.73
CA TYR A 9 0.64 -3.77 0.41
C TYR A 9 1.47 -5.03 0.57
N ILE A 10 1.20 -6.02 -0.26
CA ILE A 10 2.05 -7.18 -0.38
C ILE A 10 2.58 -7.20 -1.80
N PHE A 11 3.87 -6.92 -1.93
CA PHE A 11 4.53 -6.93 -3.23
C PHE A 11 5.12 -8.30 -3.49
N ASP A 12 5.34 -8.59 -4.77
CA ASP A 12 6.02 -9.81 -5.17
C ASP A 12 7.41 -9.83 -4.55
N SER A 13 7.73 -10.90 -3.82
CA SER A 13 9.00 -10.99 -3.10
C SER A 13 10.19 -11.08 -4.04
N ALA A 14 9.98 -11.36 -5.31
CA ALA A 14 11.06 -11.40 -6.30
C ALA A 14 11.49 -10.00 -6.74
N LEU A 15 10.74 -8.97 -6.41
CA LEU A 15 11.10 -7.60 -6.77
C LEU A 15 12.25 -7.13 -5.91
N GLU A 16 13.13 -6.33 -6.53
CA GLU A 16 14.21 -5.70 -5.78
C GLU A 16 13.67 -4.53 -4.96
N ASP A 17 14.37 -4.23 -3.88
CA ASP A 17 13.92 -3.16 -2.98
C ASP A 17 13.76 -1.83 -3.70
N ALA A 18 14.67 -1.52 -4.63
CA ALA A 18 14.57 -0.27 -5.38
C ALA A 18 13.30 -0.22 -6.22
N ALA A 19 12.91 -1.35 -6.81
CA ALA A 19 11.69 -1.41 -7.61
C ALA A 19 10.46 -1.23 -6.73
N ILE A 20 10.48 -1.83 -5.54
CA ILE A 20 9.37 -1.68 -4.60
C ILE A 20 9.22 -0.23 -4.18
N ASN A 21 10.33 0.44 -3.84
CA ASN A 21 10.28 1.85 -3.46
C ASN A 21 9.76 2.72 -4.58
N GLU A 22 10.16 2.43 -5.80
CA GLU A 22 9.67 3.16 -6.96
C GLU A 22 8.16 3.04 -7.12
N LYS A 23 7.65 1.83 -6.94
CA LYS A 23 6.22 1.59 -7.04
C LYS A 23 5.46 2.31 -5.94
N ILE A 24 5.98 2.28 -4.72
CA ILE A 24 5.35 2.98 -3.61
C ILE A 24 5.26 4.47 -3.91
N THR A 25 6.34 5.06 -4.37
CA THR A 25 6.36 6.48 -4.72
C THR A 25 5.34 6.79 -5.81
N LYS A 26 5.26 5.94 -6.82
CA LYS A 26 4.35 6.14 -7.93
C LYS A 26 2.90 6.12 -7.46
N HIS A 27 2.55 5.11 -6.65
CA HIS A 27 1.16 5.00 -6.18
C HIS A 27 0.82 6.15 -5.22
N HIS A 28 1.74 6.52 -4.37
CA HIS A 28 1.48 7.58 -3.40
C HIS A 28 1.36 8.95 -4.06
N ALA A 29 1.96 9.14 -5.22
CA ALA A 29 1.82 10.39 -5.95
C ALA A 29 0.37 10.67 -6.32
N LEU A 30 -0.44 9.64 -6.46
CA LEU A 30 -1.84 9.78 -6.82
C LEU A 30 -2.71 10.25 -5.66
N LEU A 31 -2.19 10.20 -4.45
CA LEU A 31 -2.97 10.58 -3.27
C LEU A 31 -3.11 12.08 -3.11
N GLY A 32 -2.19 12.85 -3.69
CA GLY A 32 -2.25 14.30 -3.58
C GLY A 32 -2.17 14.80 -2.16
N SER A 33 -1.57 14.01 -1.28
CA SER A 33 -1.51 14.36 0.13
C SER A 33 -0.53 15.49 0.35
N THR A 34 -0.94 16.45 1.20
CA THR A 34 -0.06 17.52 1.59
C THR A 34 0.67 17.21 2.88
N GLU A 35 0.31 16.10 3.52
CA GLU A 35 0.95 15.68 4.76
C GLU A 35 1.88 14.53 4.47
N GLU A 36 2.84 14.35 5.36
CA GLU A 36 3.82 13.30 5.21
C GLU A 36 3.13 11.94 5.23
N ILE A 37 3.51 11.08 4.28
CA ILE A 37 3.02 9.72 4.25
C ILE A 37 4.02 8.86 5.02
N LYS A 38 3.51 8.16 6.03
CA LYS A 38 4.36 7.31 6.84
C LYS A 38 4.39 5.93 6.23
N VAL A 39 5.60 5.45 5.93
CA VAL A 39 5.78 4.16 5.28
C VAL A 39 6.64 3.29 6.17
N ASP A 40 6.13 2.10 6.47
CA ASP A 40 6.83 1.15 7.32
C ASP A 40 7.07 -0.11 6.50
N HIS A 41 8.33 -0.44 6.28
CA HIS A 41 8.72 -1.61 5.51
C HIS A 41 8.89 -2.79 6.44
N TRP A 42 7.99 -3.76 6.33
CA TRP A 42 8.07 -4.97 7.16
C TRP A 42 8.97 -6.02 6.54
N GLY A 43 9.24 -5.91 5.24
CA GLY A 43 10.16 -6.79 4.57
C GLY A 43 9.50 -8.06 4.06
N ARG A 44 10.35 -8.99 3.62
CA ARG A 44 9.88 -10.23 3.04
C ARG A 44 9.45 -11.19 4.14
N ARG A 45 8.26 -11.75 3.96
CA ARG A 45 7.69 -12.69 4.93
C ARG A 45 6.96 -13.78 4.19
N GLN A 46 6.90 -14.95 4.81
CA GLN A 46 6.11 -16.04 4.29
C GLN A 46 4.64 -15.73 4.48
N LEU A 47 3.83 -16.00 3.47
CA LEU A 47 2.40 -15.79 3.56
C LEU A 47 1.79 -16.89 4.41
N ALA A 48 0.70 -16.54 5.13
CA ALA A 48 -0.01 -17.52 5.94
C ALA A 48 -0.58 -18.62 5.06
N TYR A 49 -0.93 -18.29 3.82
CA TYR A 49 -1.38 -19.24 2.84
C TYR A 49 -1.02 -18.68 1.47
N LYS A 50 -0.98 -19.57 0.48
CA LYS A 50 -0.57 -19.16 -0.85
C LYS A 50 -1.58 -18.23 -1.48
N ILE A 51 -1.07 -17.27 -2.24
CA ILE A 51 -1.89 -16.44 -3.11
C ILE A 51 -1.47 -16.80 -4.52
N GLY A 52 -2.30 -17.55 -5.22
CA GLY A 52 -1.92 -18.15 -6.48
C GLY A 52 -0.76 -19.08 -6.27
N THR A 53 0.37 -18.83 -6.93
CA THR A 53 1.59 -19.61 -6.74
C THR A 53 2.56 -18.93 -5.76
N LYS A 54 2.17 -17.81 -5.16
CA LYS A 54 3.07 -17.05 -4.29
C LYS A 54 2.99 -17.58 -2.87
N GLU A 55 4.14 -17.85 -2.28
CA GLU A 55 4.23 -18.31 -0.89
C GLU A 55 4.84 -17.27 0.03
N SER A 56 5.44 -16.21 -0.52
CA SER A 56 6.01 -15.14 0.27
C SER A 56 5.73 -13.81 -0.40
N GLY A 57 5.89 -12.75 0.35
CA GLY A 57 5.68 -11.42 -0.16
C GLY A 57 6.47 -10.40 0.62
N TYR A 58 6.59 -9.21 0.05
CA TYR A 58 7.24 -8.09 0.71
C TYR A 58 6.15 -7.19 1.26
N TYR A 59 6.11 -7.03 2.57
CA TYR A 59 5.04 -6.31 3.25
C TYR A 59 5.43 -4.86 3.49
N VAL A 60 4.51 -3.96 3.19
CA VAL A 60 4.68 -2.53 3.45
C VAL A 60 3.37 -2.02 4.04
N VAL A 61 3.47 -1.25 5.10
CA VAL A 61 2.31 -0.60 5.70
C VAL A 61 2.48 0.90 5.56
N ALA A 62 1.48 1.57 5.01
CA ALA A 62 1.54 3.02 4.80
C ALA A 62 0.35 3.67 5.49
N ARG A 63 0.59 4.82 6.09
CA ARG A 63 -0.47 5.65 6.65
C ARG A 63 -0.42 7.01 6.00
N PHE A 64 -1.58 7.47 5.58
CA PHE A 64 -1.64 8.72 4.84
C PHE A 64 -3.00 9.38 5.02
N HIS A 65 -3.04 10.65 4.72
CA HIS A 65 -4.29 11.39 4.67
C HIS A 65 -4.64 11.63 3.22
N ALA A 66 -5.91 11.46 2.89
CA ALA A 66 -6.36 11.64 1.52
C ALA A 66 -7.83 12.03 1.51
N GLU A 67 -8.20 12.74 0.44
CA GLU A 67 -9.60 13.02 0.16
C GLU A 67 -10.21 11.80 -0.51
N GLY A 68 -11.48 11.53 -0.20
CA GLY A 68 -12.15 10.38 -0.79
C GLY A 68 -12.06 10.30 -2.31
N PRO A 69 -12.25 11.40 -3.03
CA PRO A 69 -12.25 11.35 -4.50
C PRO A 69 -10.95 10.87 -5.15
N VAL A 70 -9.80 10.90 -4.45
CA VAL A 70 -8.56 10.42 -5.06
C VAL A 70 -8.39 8.91 -4.91
N LEU A 71 -9.15 8.27 -4.02
CA LEU A 71 -8.97 6.86 -3.73
C LEU A 71 -9.24 5.93 -4.90
N PRO A 72 -10.29 6.14 -5.70
CA PRO A 72 -10.54 5.21 -6.82
C PRO A 72 -9.38 5.11 -7.79
N GLU A 73 -8.75 6.22 -8.13
CA GLU A 73 -7.62 6.20 -9.05
C GLU A 73 -6.40 5.55 -8.40
N TYR A 74 -6.18 5.83 -7.13
CA TYR A 74 -5.11 5.22 -6.38
C TYR A 74 -5.29 3.70 -6.32
N GLU A 75 -6.51 3.23 -6.00
CA GLU A 75 -6.76 1.80 -5.96
C GLU A 75 -6.61 1.16 -7.34
N ARG A 76 -7.05 1.87 -8.36
CA ARG A 76 -6.92 1.36 -9.71
C ARG A 76 -5.45 1.14 -10.07
N SER A 77 -4.60 2.07 -9.67
CA SER A 77 -3.18 1.93 -9.96
C SER A 77 -2.59 0.71 -9.27
N LEU A 78 -3.07 0.41 -8.05
CA LEU A 78 -2.62 -0.78 -7.34
C LEU A 78 -3.09 -2.05 -8.02
N ARG A 79 -4.36 -2.07 -8.46
CA ARG A 79 -4.90 -3.25 -9.13
C ARG A 79 -4.20 -3.55 -10.44
N LEU A 80 -3.75 -2.51 -11.14
CA LEU A 80 -3.12 -2.67 -12.44
C LEU A 80 -1.62 -2.96 -12.33
N ASP A 81 -1.06 -2.86 -11.14
CA ASP A 81 0.37 -3.08 -10.93
C ASP A 81 0.62 -4.57 -10.72
N GLY A 82 1.28 -5.19 -11.68
CA GLY A 82 1.54 -6.63 -11.61
C GLY A 82 2.46 -7.03 -10.48
N GLY A 83 3.19 -6.08 -9.89
CA GLY A 83 4.05 -6.37 -8.74
C GLY A 83 3.31 -6.37 -7.41
N VAL A 84 2.07 -5.90 -7.38
CA VAL A 84 1.26 -5.87 -6.16
C VAL A 84 0.45 -7.16 -6.12
N VAL A 85 0.79 -8.05 -5.19
CA VAL A 85 0.11 -9.33 -5.06
C VAL A 85 -1.24 -9.14 -4.39
N ARG A 86 -1.28 -8.30 -3.38
CA ARG A 86 -2.50 -8.00 -2.65
C ARG A 86 -2.36 -6.67 -1.94
N TYR A 87 -3.46 -6.00 -1.72
CA TYR A 87 -3.47 -4.79 -0.93
C TYR A 87 -4.78 -4.71 -0.15
N LEU A 88 -4.73 -3.95 0.96
CA LEU A 88 -5.90 -3.70 1.78
C LEU A 88 -5.82 -2.26 2.26
N ILE A 89 -6.91 -1.53 2.10
CA ILE A 89 -6.97 -0.13 2.52
C ILE A 89 -8.11 0.01 3.51
N THR A 90 -7.80 0.54 4.68
CA THR A 90 -8.80 0.75 5.73
C THR A 90 -8.73 2.17 6.24
N VAL A 91 -9.85 2.65 6.75
CA VAL A 91 -9.87 3.94 7.43
C VAL A 91 -9.21 3.76 8.79
N HIS A 92 -8.18 4.56 9.04
CA HIS A 92 -7.47 4.51 10.31
C HIS A 92 -7.93 5.69 11.13
N GLU A 93 -8.96 5.49 11.94
CA GLU A 93 -9.51 6.58 12.72
C GLU A 93 -8.92 6.59 14.10
N GLN A 94 -8.59 7.79 14.56
CA GLN A 94 -8.19 7.96 15.93
C GLN A 94 -9.34 7.56 16.82
N ASN A 95 -9.01 6.93 17.93
CA ASN A 95 -10.02 6.56 18.88
C ASN A 95 -10.68 7.81 19.44
N ARG A 96 -11.98 7.82 19.36
CA ARG A 96 -12.75 8.91 19.92
C ARG A 96 -13.64 8.38 21.00
N VAL A 97 -13.67 9.08 22.02
CA VAL A 97 -14.51 8.67 23.13
C VAL A 97 -15.70 9.55 23.23
#